data_a70572d75458fb5b9fbae6aa79b121c2
#
_entry.id   a70572d75458fb5b9fbae6aa79b121c2
#
_cell.length_a   1.000
_cell.length_b   1.000
_cell.length_c   1.000
_cell.angle_alpha   90.00
_cell.angle_beta   90.00
_cell.angle_gamma   90.00
#
_symmetry.space_group_name_H-M   'P 1'
#
loop_
_entity.id
_entity.type
_entity.pdbx_description
1 polymer ?
#
loop_
_entity_poly.entity_id
_entity_poly.type
_entity_poly.pdbx_seq_one_letter_code
_entity_poly.pdbx_strand_id
1 'polypeptide(L)'
;MANTTFSGPVISKNGFINTGPGMTVSLTADTTLTVASHAGKILLTNDADGKFTLPSINVNSNGGTAGDTDFNNLNNIGATFNFFVETAATDMDIKTDGTDKFKGAILIGVDDGAKKAFVPAATNDVITMNGSTKGGIVG
;
A
#
# COMPACT_ATOMS: atom_id res chain seq x y z
N MET A 1 6.32 21.50 9.39
CA MET A 1 6.61 20.89 10.72
C MET A 1 7.82 19.98 10.55
N ALA A 2 8.73 20.00 11.51
CA ALA A 2 9.90 19.13 11.48
C ALA A 2 9.49 17.70 11.86
N ASN A 3 10.04 16.70 11.16
CA ASN A 3 9.88 15.31 11.53
C ASN A 3 10.88 14.97 12.63
N THR A 4 10.44 14.20 13.63
CA THR A 4 11.34 13.63 14.63
C THR A 4 11.80 12.26 14.14
N THR A 5 13.10 12.07 14.01
CA THR A 5 13.70 10.80 13.57
C THR A 5 14.37 10.13 14.76
N PHE A 6 14.12 8.84 14.93
CA PHE A 6 14.77 8.00 15.94
C PHE A 6 15.79 7.09 15.23
N SER A 7 17.00 7.04 15.72
CA SER A 7 18.07 6.21 15.16
C SER A 7 18.12 4.78 15.74
N GLY A 8 17.19 4.43 16.60
CA GLY A 8 17.09 3.12 17.22
C GLY A 8 15.65 2.67 17.43
N PRO A 9 15.44 1.43 17.93
CA PRO A 9 14.11 0.92 18.19
C PRO A 9 13.34 1.80 19.18
N VAL A 10 12.08 2.08 18.88
CA VAL A 10 11.16 2.77 19.78
C VAL A 10 10.25 1.74 20.43
N ILE A 11 10.33 1.62 21.74
CA ILE A 11 9.48 0.73 22.54
C ILE A 11 8.37 1.57 23.19
N SER A 12 7.13 1.32 22.76
CA SER A 12 5.95 1.88 23.41
C SER A 12 5.19 0.78 24.16
N LYS A 13 5.06 0.93 25.48
CA LYS A 13 4.37 -0.07 26.32
C LYS A 13 2.85 -0.02 26.19
N ASN A 14 2.30 1.12 25.79
CA ASN A 14 0.85 1.34 25.65
C ASN A 14 0.39 1.58 24.21
N GLY A 15 1.26 1.33 23.23
CA GLY A 15 0.97 1.53 21.81
C GLY A 15 1.15 2.99 21.35
N PHE A 16 0.89 3.20 20.07
CA PHE A 16 0.91 4.52 19.46
C PHE A 16 -0.52 4.90 19.05
N ILE A 17 -0.92 6.11 19.38
CA ILE A 17 -2.15 6.70 18.84
C ILE A 17 -1.74 7.54 17.64
N ASN A 18 -2.16 7.11 16.46
CA ASN A 18 -1.88 7.80 15.22
C ASN A 18 -3.21 8.37 14.67
N THR A 19 -3.38 9.68 14.77
CA THR A 19 -4.62 10.37 14.40
C THR A 19 -4.31 11.61 13.56
N GLY A 20 -5.31 12.06 12.81
CA GLY A 20 -5.24 13.30 12.06
C GLY A 20 -4.80 13.14 10.60
N PRO A 21 -4.63 14.26 9.88
CA PRO A 21 -4.42 14.27 8.44
C PRO A 21 -3.11 13.59 7.98
N GLY A 22 -2.16 13.36 8.88
CA GLY A 22 -0.94 12.62 8.56
C GLY A 22 -1.14 11.11 8.36
N MET A 23 -2.34 10.59 8.73
CA MET A 23 -2.70 9.18 8.58
C MET A 23 -3.31 8.84 7.23
N THR A 24 -3.75 9.82 6.49
CA THR A 24 -4.38 9.63 5.19
C THR A 24 -3.60 10.33 4.11
N VAL A 25 -3.61 9.73 2.91
CA VAL A 25 -3.07 10.34 1.69
C VAL A 25 -4.12 10.19 0.61
N SER A 26 -4.54 11.28 0.00
CA SER A 26 -5.45 11.24 -1.15
C SER A 26 -4.65 11.05 -2.43
N LEU A 27 -5.02 10.02 -3.19
CA LEU A 27 -4.44 9.67 -4.49
C LEU A 27 -5.43 10.08 -5.58
N THR A 28 -5.15 11.20 -6.24
CA THR A 28 -6.04 11.85 -7.22
C THR A 28 -5.54 11.73 -8.66
N ALA A 29 -4.49 10.96 -8.87
CA ALA A 29 -3.89 10.68 -10.18
C ALA A 29 -3.00 9.44 -10.08
N ASP A 30 -2.56 8.92 -11.21
CA ASP A 30 -1.53 7.87 -11.29
C ASP A 30 -0.36 8.19 -10.38
N THR A 31 -0.03 7.29 -9.48
CA THR A 31 0.98 7.56 -8.45
C THR A 31 1.91 6.37 -8.25
N THR A 32 3.21 6.62 -8.31
CA THR A 32 4.21 5.67 -7.79
C THR A 32 4.35 5.89 -6.29
N LEU A 33 4.00 4.85 -5.53
CA LEU A 33 4.02 4.90 -4.07
C LEU A 33 5.45 4.74 -3.55
N THR A 34 5.70 5.33 -2.38
CA THR A 34 6.96 5.19 -1.67
C THR A 34 6.71 4.77 -0.23
N VAL A 35 7.65 4.07 0.37
CA VAL A 35 7.53 3.65 1.77
C VAL A 35 7.43 4.88 2.68
N ALA A 36 8.28 5.87 2.46
CA ALA A 36 8.35 7.07 3.31
C ALA A 36 7.05 7.88 3.36
N SER A 37 6.33 7.97 2.24
CA SER A 37 5.14 8.82 2.13
C SER A 37 3.82 8.07 2.29
N HIS A 38 3.80 6.77 2.01
CA HIS A 38 2.55 6.03 1.82
C HIS A 38 2.39 4.81 2.72
N ALA A 39 3.49 4.15 3.14
CA ALA A 39 3.39 2.95 3.97
C ALA A 39 2.81 3.26 5.36
N GLY A 40 1.99 2.34 5.87
CA GLY A 40 1.35 2.46 7.18
C GLY A 40 0.23 3.50 7.25
N LYS A 41 -0.15 4.09 6.13
CA LYS A 41 -1.23 5.08 6.03
C LYS A 41 -2.45 4.50 5.32
N ILE A 42 -3.57 5.19 5.42
CA ILE A 42 -4.76 4.93 4.60
C ILE A 42 -4.64 5.76 3.32
N LEU A 43 -4.59 5.09 2.21
CA LEU A 43 -4.51 5.69 0.88
C LEU A 43 -5.92 5.80 0.32
N LEU A 44 -6.43 7.03 0.24
CA LEU A 44 -7.76 7.30 -0.29
C LEU A 44 -7.65 7.38 -1.81
N THR A 45 -8.17 6.38 -2.52
CA THR A 45 -8.13 6.38 -3.99
C THR A 45 -9.28 7.21 -4.52
N ASN A 46 -8.96 8.41 -4.94
CA ASN A 46 -9.90 9.40 -5.48
C ASN A 46 -9.68 9.62 -6.99
N ASP A 47 -9.40 8.53 -7.68
CA ASP A 47 -9.23 8.44 -9.12
C ASP A 47 -9.82 7.12 -9.60
N ALA A 48 -10.87 7.20 -10.43
CA ALA A 48 -11.68 6.04 -10.82
C ALA A 48 -10.91 5.02 -11.67
N ASP A 49 -9.92 5.46 -12.42
CA ASP A 49 -9.06 4.66 -13.31
C ASP A 49 -7.57 4.81 -12.97
N GLY A 50 -7.28 5.29 -11.76
CA GLY A 50 -5.94 5.55 -11.26
C GLY A 50 -5.06 4.29 -11.19
N LYS A 51 -3.79 4.47 -11.49
CA LYS A 51 -2.77 3.41 -11.47
C LYS A 51 -1.77 3.66 -10.35
N PHE A 52 -1.85 2.83 -9.31
CA PHE A 52 -1.04 2.98 -8.11
C PHE A 52 0.07 1.91 -8.10
N THR A 53 1.30 2.36 -8.36
CA THR A 53 2.45 1.45 -8.45
C THR A 53 3.14 1.32 -7.10
N LEU A 54 3.20 0.10 -6.57
CA LEU A 54 3.93 -0.22 -5.35
C LEU A 54 5.44 -0.07 -5.55
N PRO A 55 6.21 0.31 -4.52
CA PRO A 55 7.66 0.33 -4.60
C PRO A 55 8.20 -1.09 -4.79
N SER A 56 9.34 -1.21 -5.48
CA SER A 56 10.06 -2.49 -5.61
C SER A 56 10.40 -3.08 -4.25
N ILE A 57 10.32 -4.40 -4.14
CA ILE A 57 10.73 -5.11 -2.93
C ILE A 57 12.24 -4.96 -2.74
N ASN A 58 12.63 -4.44 -1.60
CA ASN A 58 14.03 -4.35 -1.20
C ASN A 58 14.26 -5.18 0.07
N VAL A 59 15.04 -6.22 -0.06
CA VAL A 59 15.38 -7.16 1.02
C VAL A 59 16.79 -6.92 1.58
N ASN A 60 17.32 -5.71 1.46
CA ASN A 60 18.63 -5.39 1.99
C ASN A 60 18.70 -5.78 3.48
N SER A 61 19.43 -6.84 3.79
CA SER A 61 19.54 -7.40 5.12
C SER A 61 20.16 -6.46 6.15
N ASN A 62 20.92 -5.47 5.67
CA ASN A 62 21.56 -4.46 6.52
C ASN A 62 20.69 -3.20 6.70
N GLY A 63 19.48 -3.19 6.18
CA GLY A 63 18.59 -2.03 6.26
C GLY A 63 19.06 -0.81 5.47
N GLY A 64 19.97 -1.00 4.51
CA GLY A 64 20.61 0.07 3.77
C GLY A 64 22.00 0.41 4.31
N THR A 65 22.65 1.40 3.70
CA THR A 65 23.93 1.94 4.17
C THR A 65 23.69 2.86 5.37
N ALA A 66 24.58 2.83 6.35
CA ALA A 66 24.51 3.74 7.50
C ALA A 66 24.50 5.20 7.01
N GLY A 67 23.49 5.96 7.43
CA GLY A 67 23.26 7.35 7.01
C GLY A 67 22.45 7.49 5.72
N ASP A 68 21.99 6.41 5.10
CA ASP A 68 21.07 6.48 3.97
C ASP A 68 19.72 7.05 4.44
N THR A 69 19.28 8.12 3.78
CA THR A 69 17.99 8.76 4.04
C THR A 69 16.93 8.42 2.98
N ASP A 70 17.32 7.69 1.95
CA ASP A 70 16.39 7.19 0.95
C ASP A 70 15.75 5.89 1.42
N PHE A 71 14.53 6.01 1.92
CA PHE A 71 13.75 4.86 2.39
C PHE A 71 13.50 3.80 1.31
N ASN A 72 13.63 4.13 0.03
CA ASN A 72 13.49 3.15 -1.03
C ASN A 72 14.72 2.23 -1.15
N ASN A 73 15.87 2.68 -0.66
CA ASN A 73 17.10 1.88 -0.60
C ASN A 73 17.20 1.04 0.68
N LEU A 74 16.33 1.28 1.66
CA LEU A 74 16.28 0.51 2.88
C LEU A 74 15.46 -0.78 2.68
N ASN A 75 15.66 -1.74 3.57
CA ASN A 75 14.80 -2.92 3.64
C ASN A 75 13.34 -2.48 3.88
N ASN A 76 12.45 -2.82 2.95
CA ASN A 76 11.04 -2.48 3.02
C ASN A 76 10.14 -3.70 3.28
N ILE A 77 10.70 -4.81 3.70
CA ILE A 77 9.95 -6.00 4.13
C ILE A 77 9.10 -5.64 5.34
N GLY A 78 7.80 -5.95 5.26
CA GLY A 78 6.82 -5.60 6.30
C GLY A 78 6.16 -4.23 6.09
N ALA A 79 6.52 -3.47 5.08
CA ALA A 79 5.76 -2.28 4.70
C ALA A 79 4.34 -2.68 4.26
N THR A 80 3.34 -1.96 4.76
CA THR A 80 1.93 -2.21 4.45
C THR A 80 1.32 -1.01 3.75
N PHE A 81 0.47 -1.27 2.78
CA PHE A 81 -0.26 -0.26 2.02
C PHE A 81 -1.75 -0.57 2.09
N ASN A 82 -2.52 0.31 2.72
CA ASN A 82 -3.95 0.14 2.91
C ASN A 82 -4.70 1.12 2.00
N PHE A 83 -5.46 0.61 1.06
CA PHE A 83 -6.24 1.42 0.13
C PHE A 83 -7.69 1.47 0.56
N PHE A 84 -8.27 2.66 0.54
CA PHE A 84 -9.70 2.88 0.70
C PHE A 84 -10.25 3.51 -0.57
N VAL A 85 -11.21 2.84 -1.20
CA VAL A 85 -11.81 3.29 -2.46
C VAL A 85 -12.81 4.40 -2.17
N GLU A 86 -12.38 5.65 -2.37
CA GLU A 86 -13.20 6.84 -2.13
C GLU A 86 -14.08 7.16 -3.34
N THR A 87 -13.53 7.07 -4.54
CA THR A 87 -14.26 7.19 -5.81
C THR A 87 -14.52 5.82 -6.40
N ALA A 88 -15.73 5.60 -6.92
CA ALA A 88 -16.10 4.33 -7.53
C ALA A 88 -15.11 3.94 -8.65
N ALA A 89 -14.47 2.79 -8.49
CA ALA A 89 -13.46 2.31 -9.41
C ALA A 89 -14.09 1.85 -10.73
N THR A 90 -13.57 2.30 -11.85
CA THR A 90 -13.93 1.84 -13.21
C THR A 90 -12.85 0.98 -13.83
N ASP A 91 -11.59 1.30 -13.59
CA ASP A 91 -10.41 0.55 -14.04
C ASP A 91 -9.20 0.90 -13.15
N MET A 92 -9.41 0.88 -11.84
CA MET A 92 -8.38 1.21 -10.88
C MET A 92 -7.42 0.05 -10.68
N ASP A 93 -6.13 0.30 -10.86
CA ASP A 93 -5.07 -0.68 -10.71
C ASP A 93 -4.21 -0.44 -9.47
N ILE A 94 -3.99 -1.50 -8.70
CA ILE A 94 -2.86 -1.59 -7.78
C ILE A 94 -1.87 -2.54 -8.42
N LYS A 95 -0.67 -2.05 -8.73
CA LYS A 95 0.32 -2.83 -9.47
C LYS A 95 1.70 -2.78 -8.83
N THR A 96 2.49 -3.79 -9.11
CA THR A 96 3.92 -3.78 -8.77
C THR A 96 4.69 -2.93 -9.79
N ASP A 97 6.00 -2.85 -9.62
CA ASP A 97 6.91 -2.23 -10.58
C ASP A 97 7.08 -3.01 -11.90
N GLY A 98 6.38 -4.16 -12.02
CA GLY A 98 6.45 -5.09 -13.14
C GLY A 98 7.47 -6.23 -12.94
N THR A 99 8.45 -6.06 -12.08
CA THR A 99 9.44 -7.10 -11.73
C THR A 99 8.92 -7.99 -10.63
N ASP A 100 8.39 -7.39 -9.57
CA ASP A 100 7.80 -8.10 -8.45
C ASP A 100 6.42 -8.66 -8.80
N LYS A 101 5.99 -9.70 -8.10
CA LYS A 101 4.71 -10.36 -8.37
C LYS A 101 3.91 -10.54 -7.09
N PHE A 102 2.59 -10.42 -7.20
CA PHE A 102 1.70 -10.66 -6.09
C PHE A 102 1.74 -12.12 -5.65
N LYS A 103 1.80 -12.32 -4.34
CA LYS A 103 1.72 -13.62 -3.69
C LYS A 103 0.68 -13.58 -2.58
N GLY A 104 0.03 -14.68 -2.32
CA GLY A 104 -0.99 -14.78 -1.28
C GLY A 104 -2.37 -15.11 -1.84
N ALA A 105 -3.42 -14.57 -1.24
CA ALA A 105 -4.79 -14.80 -1.68
C ALA A 105 -5.59 -13.49 -1.63
N ILE A 106 -6.48 -13.31 -2.60
CA ILE A 106 -7.46 -12.23 -2.61
C ILE A 106 -8.80 -12.85 -2.19
N LEU A 107 -9.38 -12.32 -1.12
CA LEU A 107 -10.70 -12.74 -0.65
C LEU A 107 -11.72 -11.67 -1.01
N ILE A 108 -12.77 -12.07 -1.71
CA ILE A 108 -13.88 -11.20 -2.06
C ILE A 108 -15.13 -11.71 -1.34
N GLY A 109 -15.67 -10.87 -0.46
CA GLY A 109 -16.99 -11.05 0.12
C GLY A 109 -18.02 -10.35 -0.75
N VAL A 110 -19.08 -11.05 -1.15
CA VAL A 110 -20.22 -10.47 -1.86
C VAL A 110 -21.51 -10.71 -1.06
N ASP A 111 -22.42 -9.78 -1.15
CA ASP A 111 -23.65 -9.73 -0.34
C ASP A 111 -24.59 -10.92 -0.60
N ASP A 112 -24.55 -11.50 -1.77
CA ASP A 112 -25.37 -12.65 -2.18
C ASP A 112 -24.84 -14.02 -1.67
N GLY A 113 -23.84 -14.02 -0.80
CA GLY A 113 -23.26 -15.22 -0.21
C GLY A 113 -22.22 -15.97 -1.08
N ALA A 114 -21.96 -15.51 -2.29
CA ALA A 114 -20.92 -16.07 -3.14
C ALA A 114 -19.54 -15.51 -2.71
N LYS A 115 -18.86 -16.23 -1.83
CA LYS A 115 -17.49 -15.90 -1.44
C LYS A 115 -16.53 -16.46 -2.49
N LYS A 116 -15.63 -15.60 -2.99
CA LYS A 116 -14.60 -16.01 -3.94
C LYS A 116 -13.22 -15.78 -3.35
N ALA A 117 -12.37 -16.78 -3.49
CA ALA A 117 -10.95 -16.68 -3.19
C ALA A 117 -10.17 -16.86 -4.48
N PHE A 118 -9.23 -15.97 -4.73
CA PHE A 118 -8.33 -16.04 -5.87
C PHE A 118 -6.90 -16.18 -5.37
N VAL A 119 -6.17 -17.11 -5.96
CA VAL A 119 -4.73 -17.19 -5.77
C VAL A 119 -4.10 -16.62 -7.03
N PRO A 120 -3.32 -15.53 -6.94
CA PRO A 120 -2.65 -14.97 -8.10
C PRO A 120 -1.74 -16.01 -8.78
N ALA A 121 -1.71 -16.02 -10.09
CA ALA A 121 -0.71 -16.77 -10.82
C ALA A 121 0.70 -16.22 -10.55
N ALA A 122 1.73 -17.02 -10.80
CA ALA A 122 3.11 -16.63 -10.53
C ALA A 122 3.57 -15.36 -11.25
N THR A 123 2.85 -14.95 -12.29
CA THR A 123 3.17 -13.80 -13.14
C THR A 123 2.29 -12.58 -12.88
N ASN A 124 1.32 -12.67 -11.97
CA ASN A 124 0.40 -11.55 -11.74
C ASN A 124 1.10 -10.41 -11.01
N ASP A 125 1.02 -9.24 -11.57
CA ASP A 125 1.61 -8.00 -11.09
C ASP A 125 0.60 -6.84 -10.99
N VAL A 126 -0.68 -7.10 -11.31
CA VAL A 126 -1.76 -6.12 -11.25
C VAL A 126 -2.97 -6.71 -10.54
N ILE A 127 -3.58 -5.91 -9.68
CA ILE A 127 -4.90 -6.11 -9.10
C ILE A 127 -5.78 -4.99 -9.65
N THR A 128 -6.75 -5.34 -10.50
CA THR A 128 -7.68 -4.38 -11.09
C THR A 128 -9.01 -4.39 -10.36
N MET A 129 -9.51 -3.23 -10.01
CA MET A 129 -10.83 -3.01 -9.44
C MET A 129 -11.70 -2.28 -10.45
N ASN A 130 -12.80 -2.91 -10.86
CA ASN A 130 -13.71 -2.39 -11.89
C ASN A 130 -15.19 -2.47 -11.50
N GLY A 131 -15.49 -2.49 -10.22
CA GLY A 131 -16.80 -2.83 -9.72
C GLY A 131 -17.78 -1.70 -9.50
N SER A 132 -17.47 -0.46 -9.89
CA SER A 132 -18.34 0.73 -9.68
C SER A 132 -18.82 0.93 -8.23
N THR A 133 -18.16 0.34 -7.25
CA THR A 133 -18.55 0.38 -5.84
C THR A 133 -17.60 1.26 -5.06
N LYS A 134 -18.17 2.11 -4.20
CA LYS A 134 -17.40 2.88 -3.23
C LYS A 134 -17.25 2.09 -1.94
N GLY A 135 -16.17 2.35 -1.26
CA GLY A 135 -15.94 1.79 0.07
C GLY A 135 -15.43 0.37 0.01
N GLY A 136 -14.30 0.19 0.54
CA GLY A 136 -13.60 -1.07 0.66
C GLY A 136 -12.17 -0.78 1.07
N ILE A 137 -11.65 -1.60 1.95
CA ILE A 137 -10.23 -1.55 2.30
C ILE A 137 -9.56 -2.66 1.54
N VAL A 138 -8.56 -2.31 0.74
CA VAL A 138 -7.65 -3.25 0.09
C VAL A 138 -6.32 -3.15 0.83
N GLY A 139 -5.90 -4.20 1.44
CA GLY A 139 -4.64 -4.27 2.18
C GLY A 139 -3.84 -5.52 1.86
#